data_c730295b802e80e700e90d514939c821
#
_entry.id   c730295b802e80e700e90d514939c821
#
_cell.length_a   1.000
_cell.length_b   1.000
_cell.length_c   1.000
_cell.angle_alpha   90.00
_cell.angle_beta   90.00
_cell.angle_gamma   90.00
#
_symmetry.space_group_name_H-M   'P 1'
#
loop_
_entity.id
_entity.type
_entity.pdbx_description
1 polymer ?
#
loop_
_entity_poly.entity_id
_entity_poly.type
_entity_poly.pdbx_seq_one_letter_code
_entity_poly.pdbx_strand_id
1 'polypeptide(L)'
;MTSIIHALSPDKLYLIALSGGADSIALALMMKEQRLNVLALHCNFHLRGEESDRDEQFVRDFCHKHAIPLEVCHFDTLASAREHKTSIEMEARDLRYRWFAQRAQALNAEAICVAHHKDDQA
;
A
#
# COMPACT_ATOMS: atom_id res chain seq x y z
N MET A 1 -13.78 10.46 4.58
CA MET A 1 -12.50 9.86 4.98
C MET A 1 -12.07 10.29 6.39
N THR A 2 -12.16 11.59 6.69
CA THR A 2 -11.75 12.10 8.00
C THR A 2 -12.52 11.46 9.15
N SER A 3 -13.83 11.28 8.99
CA SER A 3 -14.68 10.68 10.04
C SER A 3 -14.30 9.22 10.29
N ILE A 4 -13.88 8.49 9.25
CA ILE A 4 -13.44 7.11 9.40
C ILE A 4 -12.17 7.04 10.23
N ILE A 5 -11.23 7.95 9.96
CA ILE A 5 -9.97 7.99 10.69
C ILE A 5 -10.20 8.24 12.18
N HIS A 6 -11.13 9.11 12.50
CA HIS A 6 -11.46 9.42 13.90
C HIS A 6 -12.07 8.23 14.65
N ALA A 7 -12.63 7.26 13.92
CA ALA A 7 -13.19 6.06 14.52
C ALA A 7 -12.16 4.96 14.76
N LEU A 8 -10.92 5.13 14.30
CA LEU A 8 -9.88 4.13 14.44
C LEU A 8 -9.24 4.20 15.82
N SER A 9 -8.79 3.06 16.29
CA SER A 9 -8.26 2.91 17.65
C SER A 9 -6.73 2.98 17.66
N PRO A 10 -6.13 3.82 18.51
CA PRO A 10 -4.67 3.95 18.55
C PRO A 10 -3.94 2.73 19.09
N ASP A 11 -4.63 1.79 19.71
CA ASP A 11 -4.00 0.57 20.23
C ASP A 11 -4.04 -0.60 19.23
N LYS A 12 -4.58 -0.37 18.04
CA LYS A 12 -4.63 -1.38 16.99
C LYS A 12 -3.61 -1.04 15.90
N LEU A 13 -3.18 -2.07 15.16
CA LEU A 13 -2.28 -1.88 14.03
C LEU A 13 -3.09 -1.76 12.75
N TYR A 14 -2.79 -0.73 11.97
CA TYR A 14 -3.42 -0.51 10.66
C TYR A 14 -2.37 -0.56 9.58
N LEU A 15 -2.64 -1.28 8.50
CA LEU A 15 -1.78 -1.30 7.34
C LEU A 15 -2.26 -0.22 6.37
N ILE A 16 -1.34 0.46 5.72
CA ILE A 16 -1.66 1.49 4.73
C ILE A 16 -1.08 1.07 3.39
N ALA A 17 -1.93 0.97 2.37
CA ALA A 17 -1.46 0.74 1.01
C ALA A 17 -0.89 2.06 0.48
N LEU A 18 0.42 2.14 0.35
CA LEU A 18 1.12 3.37 0.00
C LEU A 18 1.70 3.25 -1.40
N SER A 19 0.98 3.80 -2.37
CA SER A 19 1.37 3.71 -3.79
C SER A 19 2.38 4.78 -4.21
N GLY A 20 2.46 5.87 -3.47
CA GLY A 20 3.26 7.04 -3.85
C GLY A 20 2.42 8.14 -4.47
N GLY A 21 1.15 7.87 -4.79
CA GLY A 21 0.25 8.91 -5.27
C GLY A 21 -0.20 9.84 -4.15
N ALA A 22 -0.67 11.03 -4.54
CA ALA A 22 -1.01 12.09 -3.59
C ALA A 22 -2.03 11.64 -2.54
N ASP A 23 -3.02 10.85 -2.95
CA ASP A 23 -4.08 10.42 -2.02
C ASP A 23 -3.54 9.45 -0.99
N SER A 24 -2.67 8.53 -1.37
CA SER A 24 -2.09 7.58 -0.41
C SER A 24 -1.14 8.28 0.55
N ILE A 25 -0.40 9.27 0.08
CA ILE A 25 0.49 10.08 0.92
C ILE A 25 -0.34 10.87 1.93
N ALA A 26 -1.43 11.51 1.48
CA ALA A 26 -2.31 12.28 2.36
C ALA A 26 -2.91 11.37 3.44
N LEU A 27 -3.35 10.18 3.07
CA LEU A 27 -3.91 9.22 4.02
C LEU A 27 -2.89 8.85 5.09
N ALA A 28 -1.66 8.55 4.66
CA ALA A 28 -0.59 8.17 5.60
C ALA A 28 -0.29 9.29 6.58
N LEU A 29 -0.23 10.54 6.09
CA LEU A 29 0.02 11.70 6.95
C LEU A 29 -1.10 11.91 7.95
N MET A 30 -2.35 11.79 7.49
CA MET A 30 -3.50 11.95 8.37
C MET A 30 -3.51 10.93 9.49
N MET A 31 -3.23 9.67 9.16
CA MET A 31 -3.19 8.61 10.17
C MET A 31 -2.04 8.80 11.14
N LYS A 32 -0.89 9.25 10.63
CA LYS A 32 0.26 9.53 11.49
C LYS A 32 -0.03 10.69 12.44
N GLU A 33 -0.70 11.74 11.94
CA GLU A 33 -1.11 12.86 12.76
C GLU A 33 -2.04 12.46 13.90
N GLN A 34 -2.90 11.47 13.64
CA GLN A 34 -3.81 10.96 14.66
C GLN A 34 -3.11 10.01 15.64
N ARG A 35 -1.81 9.83 15.49
CA ARG A 35 -0.98 8.96 16.35
C ARG A 35 -1.44 7.51 16.31
N LEU A 36 -1.94 7.08 15.17
CA LEU A 36 -2.32 5.69 14.97
C LEU A 36 -1.08 4.83 14.75
N ASN A 37 -1.17 3.58 15.14
CA ASN A 37 -0.11 2.62 14.92
C ASN A 37 -0.24 2.09 13.48
N VAL A 38 0.69 2.45 12.62
CA VAL A 38 0.58 2.17 11.19
C VAL A 38 1.82 1.49 10.65
N LEU A 39 1.62 0.67 9.62
CA LEU A 39 2.69 0.08 8.81
C LEU A 39 2.31 0.29 7.36
N ALA A 40 3.17 0.93 6.60
CA ALA A 40 2.93 1.15 5.18
C ALA A 40 3.39 -0.07 4.37
N LEU A 41 2.61 -0.43 3.36
CA LEU A 41 2.93 -1.51 2.43
C LEU A 41 3.00 -0.93 1.02
N HIS A 42 4.08 -1.20 0.32
CA HIS A 42 4.28 -0.74 -1.06
C HIS A 42 4.58 -1.93 -1.96
N CYS A 43 3.90 -1.98 -3.11
CA CYS A 43 4.12 -3.01 -4.12
C CYS A 43 4.90 -2.42 -5.28
N ASN A 44 6.03 -3.03 -5.63
CA ASN A 44 6.72 -2.71 -6.86
C ASN A 44 6.45 -3.85 -7.84
N PHE A 45 5.60 -3.58 -8.82
CA PHE A 45 5.19 -4.60 -9.80
C PHE A 45 6.12 -4.70 -10.99
N HIS A 46 7.13 -3.84 -11.07
CA HIS A 46 8.12 -3.81 -12.16
C HIS A 46 7.46 -3.72 -13.54
N LEU A 47 6.42 -2.91 -13.64
CA LEU A 47 5.67 -2.77 -14.90
C LEU A 47 6.04 -1.51 -15.69
N ARG A 48 6.72 -0.54 -15.06
CA ARG A 48 7.02 0.73 -15.69
C ARG A 48 8.53 1.04 -15.64
N GLY A 49 9.36 0.02 -15.58
CA GLY A 49 10.80 0.17 -15.59
C GLY A 49 11.31 1.08 -14.48
N GLU A 50 12.07 2.10 -14.87
CA GLU A 50 12.66 3.02 -13.90
C GLU A 50 11.62 3.81 -13.11
N GLU A 51 10.43 4.04 -13.68
CA GLU A 51 9.38 4.74 -12.94
C GLU A 51 8.92 3.95 -11.72
N SER A 52 8.83 2.63 -11.85
CA SER A 52 8.47 1.78 -10.72
C SER A 52 9.49 1.89 -9.60
N ASP A 53 10.76 1.93 -9.97
CA ASP A 53 11.85 2.05 -8.99
C ASP A 53 11.89 3.44 -8.36
N ARG A 54 11.58 4.48 -9.13
CA ARG A 54 11.50 5.84 -8.60
C ARG A 54 10.34 6.00 -7.64
N ASP A 55 9.20 5.38 -7.94
CA ASP A 55 8.06 5.39 -7.03
C ASP A 55 8.42 4.73 -5.71
N GLU A 56 9.11 3.59 -5.77
CA GLU A 56 9.56 2.90 -4.57
C GLU A 56 10.51 3.77 -3.76
N GLN A 57 11.47 4.41 -4.42
CA GLN A 57 12.43 5.25 -3.71
C GLN A 57 11.73 6.45 -3.06
N PHE A 58 10.76 7.03 -3.76
CA PHE A 58 9.98 8.12 -3.20
C PHE A 58 9.24 7.68 -1.93
N VAL A 59 8.63 6.51 -1.97
CA VAL A 59 7.91 5.97 -0.81
C VAL A 59 8.87 5.69 0.34
N ARG A 60 10.04 5.13 0.05
CA ARG A 60 11.04 4.87 1.09
C ARG A 60 11.51 6.16 1.76
N ASP A 61 11.79 7.19 0.95
CA ASP A 61 12.25 8.49 1.47
C ASP A 61 11.15 9.15 2.30
N PHE A 62 9.92 9.10 1.82
CA PHE A 62 8.77 9.65 2.53
C PHE A 62 8.59 8.98 3.89
N CYS A 63 8.60 7.67 3.91
CA CYS A 63 8.41 6.92 5.16
C CYS A 63 9.55 7.17 6.14
N HIS A 64 10.78 7.25 5.63
CA HIS A 64 11.91 7.55 6.49
C HIS A 64 11.78 8.95 7.11
N LYS A 65 11.41 9.93 6.29
CA LYS A 65 11.25 11.30 6.76
C LYS A 65 10.19 11.43 7.84
N HIS A 66 9.11 10.69 7.73
CA HIS A 66 7.97 10.79 8.66
C HIS A 66 7.94 9.69 9.71
N ALA A 67 9.00 8.90 9.82
CA ALA A 67 9.12 7.81 10.80
C ALA A 67 7.95 6.83 10.70
N ILE A 68 7.60 6.44 9.47
CA ILE A 68 6.55 5.46 9.20
C ILE A 68 7.22 4.14 8.84
N PRO A 69 6.95 3.04 9.57
CA PRO A 69 7.47 1.73 9.19
C PRO A 69 6.95 1.33 7.81
N LEU A 70 7.80 0.70 7.02
CA LEU A 70 7.47 0.36 5.63
C LEU A 70 7.94 -1.05 5.30
N GLU A 71 7.08 -1.79 4.60
CA GLU A 71 7.47 -3.04 3.94
C GLU A 71 7.24 -2.88 2.44
N VAL A 72 8.18 -3.38 1.66
CA VAL A 72 8.10 -3.33 0.19
C VAL A 72 8.14 -4.76 -0.33
N CYS A 73 7.28 -5.06 -1.29
CA CYS A 73 7.29 -6.35 -1.98
C CYS A 73 7.49 -6.13 -3.46
N HIS A 74 8.39 -6.92 -4.04
CA HIS A 74 8.67 -6.89 -5.48
C HIS A 74 8.00 -8.09 -6.13
N PHE A 75 7.32 -7.85 -7.24
CA PHE A 75 6.62 -8.90 -7.99
C PHE A 75 7.12 -8.96 -9.42
N ASP A 76 7.39 -10.17 -9.92
CA ASP A 76 7.59 -10.38 -11.35
C ASP A 76 6.21 -10.55 -11.99
N THR A 77 5.52 -9.44 -12.17
CA THR A 77 4.13 -9.43 -12.57
C THR A 77 3.94 -10.00 -13.97
N LEU A 78 4.87 -9.68 -14.90
CA LEU A 78 4.76 -10.16 -16.27
C LEU A 78 4.85 -11.69 -16.34
N ALA A 79 5.80 -12.28 -15.64
CA ALA A 79 5.95 -13.72 -15.61
C ALA A 79 4.75 -14.39 -14.94
N SER A 80 4.27 -13.82 -13.84
CA SER A 80 3.13 -14.35 -13.12
C SER A 80 1.86 -14.29 -13.95
N ALA A 81 1.64 -13.19 -14.67
CA ALA A 81 0.47 -13.05 -15.54
C ALA A 81 0.48 -14.09 -16.66
N ARG A 82 1.66 -14.36 -17.25
CA ARG A 82 1.79 -15.39 -18.29
C ARG A 82 1.48 -16.78 -17.73
N GLU A 83 2.01 -17.07 -16.55
CA GLU A 83 1.79 -18.37 -15.93
C GLU A 83 0.32 -18.62 -15.64
N HIS A 84 -0.39 -17.60 -15.15
CA HIS A 84 -1.81 -17.71 -14.80
C HIS A 84 -2.73 -17.41 -15.97
N LYS A 85 -2.20 -17.07 -17.14
CA LYS A 85 -2.96 -16.77 -18.35
C LYS A 85 -4.02 -15.71 -18.10
N THR A 86 -3.61 -14.63 -17.45
CA THR A 86 -4.50 -13.53 -17.09
C THR A 86 -3.88 -12.21 -17.56
N SER A 87 -4.67 -11.14 -17.52
CA SER A 87 -4.17 -9.83 -17.89
C SER A 87 -3.17 -9.33 -16.83
N ILE A 88 -2.29 -8.42 -17.25
CA ILE A 88 -1.30 -7.82 -16.35
C ILE A 88 -2.00 -7.07 -15.21
N GLU A 89 -3.07 -6.33 -15.54
CA GLU A 89 -3.82 -5.57 -14.53
C GLU A 89 -4.46 -6.48 -13.49
N MET A 90 -5.08 -7.57 -13.95
CA MET A 90 -5.72 -8.52 -13.06
C MET A 90 -4.69 -9.19 -12.16
N GLU A 91 -3.54 -9.56 -12.75
CA GLU A 91 -2.49 -10.22 -11.98
C GLU A 91 -1.91 -9.29 -10.92
N ALA A 92 -1.65 -8.02 -11.27
CA ALA A 92 -1.13 -7.04 -10.32
C ALA A 92 -2.10 -6.87 -9.14
N ARG A 93 -3.39 -6.79 -9.45
CA ARG A 93 -4.42 -6.65 -8.41
C ARG A 93 -4.44 -7.87 -7.50
N ASP A 94 -4.39 -9.08 -8.07
CA ASP A 94 -4.41 -10.31 -7.28
C ASP A 94 -3.17 -10.44 -6.40
N LEU A 95 -2.00 -10.12 -6.95
CA LEU A 95 -0.74 -10.17 -6.19
C LEU A 95 -0.79 -9.21 -5.01
N ARG A 96 -1.28 -7.99 -5.24
CA ARG A 96 -1.37 -6.97 -4.20
C ARG A 96 -2.29 -7.41 -3.06
N TYR A 97 -3.50 -7.83 -3.39
CA TYR A 97 -4.47 -8.21 -2.36
C TYR A 97 -4.06 -9.45 -1.60
N ARG A 98 -3.43 -10.40 -2.28
CA ARG A 98 -2.95 -11.61 -1.64
C ARG A 98 -1.86 -11.29 -0.63
N TRP A 99 -0.92 -10.43 -0.99
CA TRP A 99 0.15 -10.03 -0.09
C TRP A 99 -0.40 -9.22 1.08
N PHE A 100 -1.30 -8.28 0.81
CA PHE A 100 -1.91 -7.49 1.88
C PHE A 100 -2.63 -8.38 2.90
N ALA A 101 -3.42 -9.34 2.43
CA ALA A 101 -4.13 -10.26 3.30
C ALA A 101 -3.16 -11.10 4.13
N GLN A 102 -2.09 -11.56 3.52
CA GLN A 102 -1.07 -12.34 4.20
C GLN A 102 -0.41 -11.54 5.31
N ARG A 103 -0.05 -10.28 5.03
CA ARG A 103 0.59 -9.44 6.04
C ARG A 103 -0.38 -9.05 7.14
N ALA A 104 -1.62 -8.77 6.79
CA ALA A 104 -2.64 -8.43 7.80
C ALA A 104 -2.85 -9.58 8.77
N GLN A 105 -2.91 -10.80 8.25
CA GLN A 105 -3.08 -11.98 9.08
C GLN A 105 -1.84 -12.24 9.95
N ALA A 106 -0.66 -12.16 9.34
CA ALA A 106 0.59 -12.45 10.06
C ALA A 106 0.84 -11.47 11.19
N LEU A 107 0.44 -10.21 11.01
CA LEU A 107 0.67 -9.15 11.99
C LEU A 107 -0.54 -8.87 12.87
N ASN A 108 -1.61 -9.58 12.65
CA ASN A 108 -2.87 -9.37 13.36
C ASN A 108 -3.34 -7.92 13.26
N ALA A 109 -3.27 -7.38 12.03
CA ALA A 109 -3.69 -6.01 11.78
C ALA A 109 -5.22 -5.89 11.85
N GLU A 110 -5.68 -4.74 12.34
CA GLU A 110 -7.11 -4.48 12.45
C GLU A 110 -7.74 -4.26 11.08
N ALA A 111 -7.05 -3.56 10.20
CA ALA A 111 -7.58 -3.23 8.87
C ALA A 111 -6.47 -2.81 7.92
N ILE A 112 -6.79 -2.80 6.63
CA ILE A 112 -5.94 -2.27 5.59
C ILE A 112 -6.64 -1.02 5.04
N CYS A 113 -5.95 0.10 5.10
CA CYS A 113 -6.50 1.38 4.66
C CYS A 113 -5.94 1.70 3.27
N VAL A 114 -6.85 1.93 2.33
CA VAL A 114 -6.51 2.24 0.95
C VAL A 114 -7.13 3.57 0.57
N ALA A 115 -6.32 4.45 0.01
CA ALA A 115 -6.83 5.70 -0.52
C ALA A 115 -7.36 5.45 -1.92
N HIS A 116 -8.63 5.75 -2.15
CA HIS A 116 -9.24 5.60 -3.45
C HIS A 116 -9.26 6.93 -4.16
N HIS A 117 -8.72 6.94 -5.37
CA HIS A 117 -8.81 8.09 -6.23
C HIS A 117 -10.25 8.22 -6.71
N LYS A 118 -10.74 9.44 -6.80
CA LYS A 118 -12.11 9.66 -7.20
C LYS A 118 -12.42 9.13 -8.61
N ASP A 119 -11.41 9.06 -9.46
CA ASP A 119 -11.55 8.54 -10.82
C ASP A 119 -11.23 7.06 -10.93
N ASP A 120 -10.90 6.42 -9.83
CA ASP A 120 -10.59 5.00 -9.80
C ASP A 120 -11.89 4.19 -9.80
N GLN A 121 -12.13 3.51 -10.91
CA GLN A 121 -13.34 2.73 -11.11
C GLN A 121 -13.19 1.26 -10.75
N ALA A 122 -12.03 0.86 -10.31
CA ALA A 122 -11.75 -0.56 -10.03
C ALA A 122 -12.50 -1.10 -8.82
#